data_cfad655afebb45fc5868450e3e0402dc
#
_entry.id   cfad655afebb45fc5868450e3e0402dc
#
_cell.length_a   1.000
_cell.length_b   1.000
_cell.length_c   1.000
_cell.angle_alpha   90.00
_cell.angle_beta   90.00
_cell.angle_gamma   90.00
#
_symmetry.space_group_name_H-M   'P 1'
#
loop_
_entity.id
_entity.type
_entity.pdbx_description
1 polymer ?
#
loop_
_entity_poly.entity_id
_entity_poly.type
_entity_poly.pdbx_seq_one_letter_code
_entity_poly.pdbx_strand_id
1 'polypeptide(L)'
;HRFAIELGWREYFHHAWRHDGEAIFQSLHPGPLPDAAYCDGLPDDVLSARTGIPVIDHAVRELVQTGWLHNHARLWLASYLVHVRKVHWRAGADWMVGHLLDGDLASNHLSWQWVAGTGSSKPYLFNAENVARFAPRAWHSPGSVLDTSYEALDALARTPPRAADARVRTAPPSSQPALYSEPPFDVARGDTHDLDGAWLVHPWALAPAPPGRRAVGVLVAPFHRRWPWSERRWQFVLAAMRQLADAVIWCEAPPPRSARTLANLHLGDWLPEGVGQALPRLYPDPAQRCRSFSAFWKRVAPGKPARDPSPS
;
A
#
# COMPACT_ATOMS: atom_id res chain seq x y z
N HIS A 1 -6.98 -1.99 -22.88
CA HIS A 1 -5.51 -1.87 -22.96
C HIS A 1 -4.93 -1.21 -21.68
N ARG A 2 -5.44 -0.04 -21.23
CA ARG A 2 -4.95 0.63 -20.00
C ARG A 2 -5.06 -0.27 -18.76
N PHE A 3 -6.20 -0.90 -18.54
CA PHE A 3 -6.41 -1.82 -17.42
C PHE A 3 -5.37 -2.95 -17.37
N ALA A 4 -5.00 -3.53 -18.52
CA ALA A 4 -3.96 -4.56 -18.59
C ALA A 4 -2.58 -4.04 -18.17
N ILE A 5 -2.27 -2.77 -18.44
CA ILE A 5 -1.03 -2.12 -18.00
C ILE A 5 -1.03 -1.92 -16.49
N GLU A 6 -2.16 -1.49 -15.90
CA GLU A 6 -2.28 -1.33 -14.44
C GLU A 6 -2.09 -2.68 -13.71
N LEU A 7 -2.66 -3.76 -14.24
CA LEU A 7 -2.39 -5.10 -13.73
C LEU A 7 -0.91 -5.51 -13.91
N GLY A 8 -0.29 -5.09 -15.01
CA GLY A 8 1.14 -5.27 -15.26
C GLY A 8 2.01 -4.57 -14.22
N TRP A 9 1.64 -3.36 -13.78
CA TRP A 9 2.33 -2.65 -12.70
C TRP A 9 2.27 -3.43 -11.39
N ARG A 10 1.11 -3.98 -11.03
CA ARG A 10 0.97 -4.82 -9.83
C ARG A 10 1.89 -6.04 -9.90
N GLU A 11 1.92 -6.74 -11.04
CA GLU A 11 2.82 -7.89 -11.24
C GLU A 11 4.30 -7.49 -11.17
N TYR A 12 4.67 -6.31 -11.70
CA TYR A 12 6.02 -5.76 -11.59
C TYR A 12 6.40 -5.44 -10.13
N PHE A 13 5.52 -4.85 -9.35
CA PHE A 13 5.79 -4.58 -7.94
C PHE A 13 5.95 -5.87 -7.13
N HIS A 14 5.15 -6.89 -7.40
CA HIS A 14 5.33 -8.22 -6.81
C HIS A 14 6.62 -8.91 -7.30
N HIS A 15 7.01 -8.74 -8.56
CA HIS A 15 8.30 -9.16 -9.08
C HIS A 15 9.46 -8.47 -8.32
N ALA A 16 9.36 -7.16 -8.12
CA ALA A 16 10.32 -6.41 -7.33
C ALA A 16 10.44 -6.97 -5.91
N TRP A 17 9.31 -7.11 -5.21
CA TRP A 17 9.31 -7.63 -3.85
C TRP A 17 9.92 -9.04 -3.74
N ARG A 18 9.63 -9.92 -4.70
CA ARG A 18 10.19 -11.28 -4.70
C ARG A 18 11.70 -11.31 -4.81
N HIS A 19 12.26 -10.39 -5.56
CA HIS A 19 13.73 -10.31 -5.75
C HIS A 19 14.43 -9.50 -4.67
N ASP A 20 13.82 -8.43 -4.20
CA ASP A 20 14.45 -7.47 -3.29
C ASP A 20 14.07 -7.74 -1.81
N GLY A 21 13.05 -8.58 -1.55
CA GLY A 21 12.61 -8.93 -0.20
C GLY A 21 12.24 -7.69 0.63
N GLU A 22 12.70 -7.66 1.86
CA GLU A 22 12.47 -6.55 2.81
C GLU A 22 13.08 -5.20 2.36
N ALA A 23 13.99 -5.19 1.39
CA ALA A 23 14.57 -3.95 0.88
C ALA A 23 13.55 -3.02 0.22
N ILE A 24 12.41 -3.53 -0.24
CA ILE A 24 11.32 -2.67 -0.76
C ILE A 24 10.72 -1.74 0.30
N PHE A 25 10.97 -1.99 1.58
CA PHE A 25 10.53 -1.18 2.71
C PHE A 25 11.59 -0.17 3.18
N GLN A 26 12.69 -0.04 2.45
CA GLN A 26 13.75 0.94 2.65
C GLN A 26 13.91 1.78 1.39
N SER A 27 14.46 2.99 1.51
CA SER A 27 14.71 3.83 0.33
C SER A 27 15.64 3.11 -0.66
N LEU A 28 15.16 2.85 -1.89
CA LEU A 28 15.93 2.11 -2.90
C LEU A 28 17.16 2.89 -3.38
N HIS A 29 17.07 4.21 -3.32
CA HIS A 29 18.19 5.14 -3.55
C HIS A 29 17.88 6.50 -2.87
N PRO A 30 18.88 7.41 -2.75
CA PRO A 30 18.64 8.74 -2.18
C PRO A 30 17.56 9.51 -2.93
N GLY A 31 16.64 10.14 -2.18
CA GLY A 31 15.61 11.05 -2.67
C GLY A 31 16.09 12.50 -2.76
N PRO A 32 15.17 13.48 -2.85
CA PRO A 32 15.49 14.91 -2.88
C PRO A 32 16.23 15.41 -1.65
N LEU A 33 15.98 14.78 -0.50
CA LEU A 33 16.65 15.04 0.78
C LEU A 33 17.09 13.70 1.38
N PRO A 34 18.08 13.69 2.29
CA PRO A 34 18.43 12.49 3.05
C PRO A 34 17.28 12.09 3.99
N ASP A 35 17.11 10.79 4.25
CA ASP A 35 16.00 10.24 5.05
C ASP A 35 15.88 10.94 6.43
N ALA A 36 17.00 11.27 7.06
CA ALA A 36 17.03 11.98 8.33
C ALA A 36 16.44 13.42 8.31
N ALA A 37 16.15 13.97 7.12
CA ALA A 37 15.49 15.26 6.98
C ALA A 37 13.96 15.17 7.02
N TYR A 38 13.42 13.96 7.07
CA TYR A 38 11.98 13.71 7.12
C TYR A 38 11.56 13.31 8.54
N CYS A 39 10.30 13.58 8.92
CA CYS A 39 9.73 13.11 10.18
C CYS A 39 9.04 11.75 10.01
N ASP A 40 9.11 10.91 11.04
CA ASP A 40 8.57 9.54 11.02
C ASP A 40 7.08 9.46 11.36
N GLY A 41 6.39 10.57 11.50
CA GLY A 41 4.97 10.60 11.86
C GLY A 41 4.16 11.53 10.99
N LEU A 42 2.84 11.25 10.90
CA LEU A 42 1.92 12.09 10.16
C LEU A 42 1.45 13.25 11.04
N PRO A 43 1.35 14.47 10.48
CA PRO A 43 0.83 15.64 11.21
C PRO A 43 -0.66 15.48 11.57
N ASP A 44 -1.04 15.96 12.77
CA ASP A 44 -2.41 15.86 13.28
C ASP A 44 -3.45 16.54 12.39
N ASP A 45 -3.10 17.66 11.76
CA ASP A 45 -3.97 18.38 10.83
C ASP A 45 -4.25 17.55 9.55
N VAL A 46 -3.27 16.77 9.08
CA VAL A 46 -3.47 15.80 7.99
C VAL A 46 -4.37 14.67 8.45
N LEU A 47 -4.00 14.04 9.57
CA LEU A 47 -4.76 12.92 10.14
C LEU A 47 -6.22 13.30 10.40
N SER A 48 -6.50 14.52 10.81
CA SER A 48 -7.86 15.02 11.08
C SER A 48 -8.53 15.67 9.86
N ALA A 49 -7.90 15.64 8.68
CA ALA A 49 -8.38 16.28 7.45
C ALA A 49 -8.71 17.77 7.64
N ARG A 50 -7.82 18.50 8.29
CA ARG A 50 -7.93 19.93 8.63
C ARG A 50 -6.69 20.74 8.22
N THR A 51 -6.07 20.35 7.11
CA THR A 51 -4.90 21.07 6.57
C THR A 51 -5.25 22.43 6.00
N GLY A 52 -6.52 22.68 5.73
CA GLY A 52 -7.01 23.84 5.01
C GLY A 52 -6.75 23.76 3.49
N ILE A 53 -6.27 22.64 2.98
CA ILE A 53 -6.03 22.39 1.55
C ILE A 53 -7.10 21.40 1.07
N PRO A 54 -8.10 21.83 0.30
CA PRO A 54 -9.27 21.02 -0.06
C PRO A 54 -8.91 19.65 -0.64
N VAL A 55 -7.97 19.56 -1.59
CA VAL A 55 -7.59 18.28 -2.21
C VAL A 55 -7.06 17.27 -1.18
N ILE A 56 -6.30 17.72 -0.20
CA ILE A 56 -5.72 16.87 0.84
C ILE A 56 -6.80 16.45 1.84
N ASP A 57 -7.58 17.40 2.32
CA ASP A 57 -8.63 17.15 3.31
C ASP A 57 -9.72 16.21 2.76
N HIS A 58 -10.08 16.36 1.48
CA HIS A 58 -10.99 15.43 0.81
C HIS A 58 -10.38 14.05 0.64
N ALA A 59 -9.11 13.95 0.20
CA ALA A 59 -8.45 12.67 0.02
C ALA A 59 -8.35 11.88 1.35
N VAL A 60 -8.00 12.55 2.45
CA VAL A 60 -7.94 11.89 3.77
C VAL A 60 -9.32 11.43 4.22
N ARG A 61 -10.36 12.29 4.10
CA ARG A 61 -11.74 11.90 4.47
C ARG A 61 -12.22 10.72 3.64
N GLU A 62 -12.01 10.73 2.32
CA GLU A 62 -12.42 9.65 1.43
C GLU A 62 -11.70 8.34 1.78
N LEU A 63 -10.37 8.38 2.02
CA LEU A 63 -9.59 7.22 2.43
C LEU A 63 -10.15 6.61 3.71
N VAL A 64 -10.35 7.41 4.75
CA VAL A 64 -10.81 6.94 6.05
C VAL A 64 -12.26 6.45 6.01
N GLN A 65 -13.14 7.16 5.28
CA GLN A 65 -14.57 6.84 5.22
C GLN A 65 -14.89 5.67 4.30
N THR A 66 -14.13 5.48 3.21
CA THR A 66 -14.46 4.47 2.20
C THR A 66 -13.45 3.34 2.12
N GLY A 67 -12.22 3.57 2.56
CA GLY A 67 -11.10 2.63 2.36
C GLY A 67 -10.62 2.59 0.91
N TRP A 68 -11.01 3.58 0.09
CA TRP A 68 -10.62 3.65 -1.31
C TRP A 68 -10.24 5.07 -1.72
N LEU A 69 -9.29 5.18 -2.63
CA LEU A 69 -8.90 6.44 -3.27
C LEU A 69 -8.67 6.22 -4.76
N HIS A 70 -9.10 7.17 -5.57
CA HIS A 70 -8.68 7.25 -6.96
C HIS A 70 -7.15 7.39 -7.07
N ASN A 71 -6.55 6.82 -8.12
CA ASN A 71 -5.09 6.78 -8.28
C ASN A 71 -4.43 8.16 -8.14
N HIS A 72 -4.97 9.21 -8.78
CA HIS A 72 -4.43 10.57 -8.63
C HIS A 72 -4.44 11.05 -7.19
N ALA A 73 -5.51 10.81 -6.43
CA ALA A 73 -5.62 11.23 -5.04
C ALA A 73 -4.56 10.52 -4.15
N ARG A 74 -4.23 9.25 -4.44
CA ARG A 74 -3.14 8.54 -3.76
C ARG A 74 -1.79 9.22 -4.01
N LEU A 75 -1.51 9.58 -5.27
CA LEU A 75 -0.26 10.24 -5.66
C LEU A 75 -0.18 11.67 -5.08
N TRP A 76 -1.27 12.43 -5.12
CA TRP A 76 -1.32 13.78 -4.57
C TRP A 76 -1.11 13.79 -3.06
N LEU A 77 -1.79 12.90 -2.35
CA LEU A 77 -1.62 12.79 -0.89
C LEU A 77 -0.20 12.38 -0.51
N ALA A 78 0.38 11.39 -1.21
CA ALA A 78 1.76 10.98 -1.00
C ALA A 78 2.76 12.12 -1.30
N SER A 79 2.59 12.82 -2.44
CA SER A 79 3.44 13.94 -2.83
C SER A 79 3.37 15.10 -1.82
N TYR A 80 2.18 15.45 -1.35
CA TYR A 80 2.01 16.48 -0.31
C TYR A 80 2.71 16.09 0.99
N LEU A 81 2.50 14.87 1.46
CA LEU A 81 3.12 14.40 2.70
C LEU A 81 4.64 14.42 2.61
N VAL A 82 5.22 13.88 1.54
CA VAL A 82 6.67 13.77 1.42
C VAL A 82 7.32 15.12 1.10
N HIS A 83 6.81 15.85 0.10
CA HIS A 83 7.54 16.98 -0.44
C HIS A 83 7.18 18.31 0.23
N VAL A 84 5.94 18.46 0.70
CA VAL A 84 5.49 19.68 1.39
C VAL A 84 5.64 19.55 2.90
N ARG A 85 5.12 18.45 3.49
CA ARG A 85 5.09 18.26 4.94
C ARG A 85 6.34 17.56 5.50
N LYS A 86 7.24 17.11 4.63
CA LYS A 86 8.49 16.42 5.01
C LYS A 86 8.27 15.20 5.90
N VAL A 87 7.21 14.44 5.61
CA VAL A 87 6.96 13.14 6.23
C VAL A 87 7.76 12.09 5.47
N HIS A 88 8.46 11.21 6.18
CA HIS A 88 9.15 10.09 5.55
C HIS A 88 8.14 9.23 4.77
N TRP A 89 8.48 8.89 3.54
CA TRP A 89 7.57 8.17 2.64
C TRP A 89 7.03 6.89 3.29
N ARG A 90 7.86 6.20 4.07
CA ARG A 90 7.49 4.95 4.74
C ARG A 90 6.36 5.15 5.75
N ALA A 91 6.40 6.19 6.56
CA ALA A 91 5.34 6.48 7.53
C ALA A 91 3.99 6.71 6.84
N GLY A 92 3.99 7.48 5.74
CA GLY A 92 2.78 7.69 4.93
C GLY A 92 2.29 6.42 4.24
N ALA A 93 3.20 5.59 3.72
CA ALA A 93 2.88 4.32 3.08
C ALA A 93 2.26 3.33 4.06
N ASP A 94 2.84 3.17 5.25
CA ASP A 94 2.34 2.28 6.30
C ASP A 94 0.93 2.69 6.75
N TRP A 95 0.72 3.99 6.95
CA TRP A 95 -0.60 4.52 7.30
C TRP A 95 -1.63 4.29 6.17
N MET A 96 -1.30 4.64 4.93
CA MET A 96 -2.24 4.54 3.81
C MET A 96 -2.65 3.08 3.55
N VAL A 97 -1.70 2.14 3.56
CA VAL A 97 -1.99 0.72 3.31
C VAL A 97 -2.91 0.13 4.38
N GLY A 98 -2.82 0.61 5.61
CA GLY A 98 -3.70 0.18 6.70
C GLY A 98 -5.17 0.54 6.49
N HIS A 99 -5.45 1.64 5.80
CA HIS A 99 -6.81 2.09 5.49
C HIS A 99 -7.36 1.52 4.18
N LEU A 100 -6.52 1.22 3.19
CA LEU A 100 -6.97 0.79 1.85
C LEU A 100 -7.54 -0.63 1.87
N LEU A 101 -8.78 -0.82 1.38
CA LEU A 101 -9.41 -2.14 1.20
C LEU A 101 -8.66 -3.00 0.19
N ASP A 102 -8.11 -2.38 -0.85
CA ASP A 102 -7.28 -2.99 -1.87
C ASP A 102 -5.76 -2.92 -1.54
N GLY A 103 -5.43 -2.60 -0.30
CA GLY A 103 -4.05 -2.39 0.15
C GLY A 103 -3.16 -3.60 -0.06
N ASP A 104 -2.16 -3.45 -0.92
CA ASP A 104 -1.12 -4.40 -1.26
C ASP A 104 0.24 -3.80 -0.91
N LEU A 105 1.06 -4.48 -0.12
CA LEU A 105 2.32 -3.91 0.38
C LEU A 105 3.27 -3.50 -0.72
N ALA A 106 3.48 -4.36 -1.73
CA ALA A 106 4.41 -4.06 -2.80
C ALA A 106 3.94 -2.87 -3.64
N SER A 107 2.67 -2.91 -4.08
CA SER A 107 2.09 -1.84 -4.92
C SER A 107 2.07 -0.50 -4.18
N ASN A 108 1.68 -0.51 -2.92
CA ASN A 108 1.59 0.72 -2.13
C ASN A 108 2.99 1.30 -1.84
N HIS A 109 3.90 0.52 -1.27
CA HIS A 109 5.21 1.03 -0.84
C HIS A 109 6.11 1.44 -2.01
N LEU A 110 6.11 0.67 -3.09
CA LEU A 110 6.90 1.02 -4.27
C LEU A 110 6.31 2.21 -5.04
N SER A 111 4.98 2.40 -5.01
CA SER A 111 4.36 3.63 -5.54
C SER A 111 4.71 4.85 -4.69
N TRP A 112 4.74 4.73 -3.36
CA TRP A 112 5.19 5.80 -2.48
C TRP A 112 6.66 6.16 -2.73
N GLN A 113 7.54 5.18 -2.93
CA GLN A 113 8.93 5.42 -3.29
C GLN A 113 9.06 6.10 -4.66
N TRP A 114 8.21 5.71 -5.62
CA TRP A 114 8.17 6.39 -6.91
C TRP A 114 7.80 7.88 -6.75
N VAL A 115 6.79 8.18 -5.94
CA VAL A 115 6.41 9.57 -5.62
C VAL A 115 7.52 10.30 -4.89
N ALA A 116 8.14 9.67 -3.88
CA ALA A 116 9.19 10.25 -3.06
C ALA A 116 10.48 10.55 -3.84
N GLY A 117 10.67 9.92 -5.02
CA GLY A 117 11.92 10.01 -5.76
C GLY A 117 13.02 9.11 -5.19
N THR A 118 12.67 8.11 -4.37
CA THR A 118 13.59 7.07 -3.87
C THR A 118 13.50 5.77 -4.67
N GLY A 119 12.49 5.63 -5.51
CA GLY A 119 12.30 4.54 -6.47
C GLY A 119 12.21 5.03 -7.91
N SER A 120 12.45 6.30 -8.18
CA SER A 120 12.42 6.95 -9.49
C SER A 120 13.50 8.02 -9.58
N SER A 121 13.87 8.44 -10.80
CA SER A 121 14.88 9.48 -11.02
C SER A 121 14.45 10.89 -10.62
N LYS A 122 13.16 11.12 -10.41
CA LYS A 122 12.56 12.41 -10.06
C LYS A 122 11.46 12.23 -9.02
N PRO A 123 11.26 13.21 -8.11
CA PRO A 123 10.07 13.24 -7.27
C PRO A 123 8.82 13.49 -8.15
N TYR A 124 7.70 12.88 -7.77
CA TYR A 124 6.41 13.24 -8.36
C TYR A 124 5.84 14.46 -7.63
N LEU A 125 5.54 15.50 -8.38
CA LEU A 125 4.98 16.75 -7.87
C LEU A 125 3.64 17.03 -8.58
N PHE A 126 2.76 17.75 -7.92
CA PHE A 126 1.50 18.23 -8.46
C PHE A 126 1.19 19.63 -7.93
N ASN A 127 0.41 20.40 -8.67
CA ASN A 127 0.01 21.75 -8.30
C ASN A 127 -1.52 21.93 -8.37
N ALA A 128 -2.02 23.08 -7.95
CA ALA A 128 -3.44 23.39 -7.95
C ALA A 128 -4.08 23.33 -9.34
N GLU A 129 -3.35 23.67 -10.41
CA GLU A 129 -3.80 23.55 -11.79
C GLU A 129 -4.02 22.07 -12.18
N ASN A 130 -3.11 21.19 -11.81
CA ASN A 130 -3.24 19.74 -12.04
C ASN A 130 -4.50 19.19 -11.33
N VAL A 131 -4.74 19.60 -10.09
CA VAL A 131 -5.95 19.23 -9.34
C VAL A 131 -7.20 19.76 -10.06
N ALA A 132 -7.21 21.00 -10.50
CA ALA A 132 -8.34 21.61 -11.19
C ALA A 132 -8.70 20.90 -12.50
N ARG A 133 -7.70 20.30 -13.15
CA ARG A 133 -7.88 19.55 -14.40
C ARG A 133 -8.50 18.16 -14.19
N PHE A 134 -8.23 17.49 -13.07
CA PHE A 134 -8.55 16.07 -12.89
C PHE A 134 -9.52 15.77 -11.74
N ALA A 135 -9.84 16.76 -10.90
CA ALA A 135 -10.70 16.58 -9.75
C ALA A 135 -11.96 17.47 -9.79
N PRO A 136 -13.02 17.06 -9.06
CA PRO A 136 -14.20 17.90 -8.89
C PRO A 136 -13.87 19.27 -8.27
N ARG A 137 -14.68 20.29 -8.56
CA ARG A 137 -14.49 21.67 -8.09
C ARG A 137 -14.30 21.76 -6.57
N ALA A 138 -14.95 20.91 -5.79
CA ALA A 138 -14.80 20.87 -4.33
C ALA A 138 -13.37 20.55 -3.85
N TRP A 139 -12.55 19.96 -4.71
CA TRP A 139 -11.16 19.61 -4.40
C TRP A 139 -10.16 20.69 -4.81
N HIS A 140 -10.60 21.68 -5.62
CA HIS A 140 -9.71 22.73 -6.10
C HIS A 140 -9.12 23.51 -4.92
N SER A 141 -7.84 23.82 -5.00
CA SER A 141 -7.05 24.35 -3.89
C SER A 141 -6.32 25.66 -4.29
N PRO A 142 -7.05 26.68 -4.82
CA PRO A 142 -6.45 27.96 -5.18
C PRO A 142 -5.96 28.68 -3.92
N GLY A 143 -4.88 29.47 -4.05
CA GLY A 143 -4.29 30.24 -2.96
C GLY A 143 -3.59 29.40 -1.88
N SER A 144 -3.51 28.08 -2.06
CA SER A 144 -2.77 27.19 -1.17
C SER A 144 -1.27 27.12 -1.54
N VAL A 145 -0.46 26.45 -0.72
CA VAL A 145 0.95 26.15 -1.03
C VAL A 145 1.13 25.38 -2.34
N LEU A 146 0.07 24.73 -2.83
CA LEU A 146 0.05 24.01 -4.10
C LEU A 146 -0.25 24.91 -5.30
N ASP A 147 -0.71 26.13 -5.07
CA ASP A 147 -1.03 27.10 -6.14
C ASP A 147 0.23 27.85 -6.58
N THR A 148 1.14 27.11 -7.18
CA THR A 148 2.45 27.61 -7.60
C THR A 148 3.00 26.79 -8.77
N SER A 149 4.18 27.17 -9.28
CA SER A 149 4.83 26.48 -10.39
C SER A 149 5.48 25.16 -9.96
N TYR A 150 5.73 24.26 -10.91
CA TYR A 150 6.47 23.00 -10.66
C TYR A 150 7.92 23.27 -10.22
N GLU A 151 8.57 24.33 -10.71
CA GLU A 151 9.91 24.73 -10.31
C GLU A 151 9.96 25.13 -8.82
N ALA A 152 8.96 25.88 -8.36
CA ALA A 152 8.83 26.27 -6.96
C ALA A 152 8.56 25.04 -6.07
N LEU A 153 7.74 24.09 -6.52
CA LEU A 153 7.49 22.84 -5.81
C LEU A 153 8.75 21.94 -5.75
N ASP A 154 9.53 21.87 -6.84
CA ASP A 154 10.80 21.12 -6.82
C ASP A 154 11.81 21.77 -5.88
N ALA A 155 11.90 23.09 -5.89
CA ALA A 155 12.74 23.83 -4.92
C ALA A 155 12.29 23.56 -3.47
N LEU A 156 10.97 23.59 -3.23
CA LEU A 156 10.41 23.24 -1.93
C LEU A 156 10.74 21.79 -1.54
N ALA A 157 10.61 20.83 -2.45
CA ALA A 157 10.91 19.42 -2.19
C ALA A 157 12.37 19.23 -1.74
N ARG A 158 13.30 20.00 -2.28
CA ARG A 158 14.74 19.96 -1.98
C ARG A 158 15.18 20.86 -0.81
N THR A 159 14.26 21.64 -0.26
CA THR A 159 14.57 22.50 0.90
C THR A 159 14.34 21.71 2.19
N PRO A 160 15.34 21.55 3.07
CA PRO A 160 15.14 20.93 4.37
C PRO A 160 14.10 21.68 5.22
N PRO A 161 13.38 20.98 6.10
CA PRO A 161 12.46 21.64 7.03
C PRO A 161 13.23 22.59 7.95
N ARG A 162 12.61 23.68 8.36
CA ARG A 162 13.16 24.54 9.41
C ARG A 162 13.11 23.78 10.74
N ALA A 163 14.07 24.05 11.65
CA ALA A 163 14.13 23.40 12.95
C ALA A 163 12.82 23.53 13.78
N ALA A 164 12.03 24.58 13.55
CA ALA A 164 10.71 24.77 14.15
C ALA A 164 9.66 23.82 13.55
N ASP A 165 9.76 23.50 12.27
CA ASP A 165 8.81 22.64 11.54
C ASP A 165 9.11 21.14 11.77
N ALA A 166 10.37 20.81 12.07
CA ALA A 166 10.82 19.46 12.42
C ALA A 166 10.23 18.94 13.75
N ARG A 167 9.61 19.83 14.54
CA ARG A 167 8.89 19.50 15.76
C ARG A 167 7.37 19.34 15.54
N VAL A 168 6.94 18.88 14.38
CA VAL A 168 5.57 18.42 14.26
C VAL A 168 5.45 17.19 15.17
N ARG A 169 5.03 17.44 16.40
CA ARG A 169 4.77 16.40 17.38
C ARG A 169 3.71 15.50 16.82
N THR A 170 4.04 14.26 16.64
CA THR A 170 3.07 13.18 16.54
C THR A 170 2.39 13.08 17.90
N ALA A 171 1.37 13.88 18.13
CA ALA A 171 0.44 13.53 19.18
C ALA A 171 -0.22 12.20 18.79
N PRO A 172 -0.47 11.30 19.73
CA PRO A 172 -1.26 10.12 19.43
C PRO A 172 -2.57 10.62 18.79
N PRO A 173 -3.04 10.02 17.68
CA PRO A 173 -4.17 10.52 16.93
C PRO A 173 -5.43 10.46 17.77
N SER A 174 -5.83 11.57 18.36
CA SER A 174 -7.06 11.69 19.14
C SER A 174 -8.34 11.76 18.29
N SER A 175 -8.20 11.80 16.95
CA SER A 175 -9.32 12.06 16.05
C SER A 175 -9.39 11.14 14.82
N GLN A 176 -8.46 10.18 14.66
CA GLN A 176 -8.54 9.20 13.60
C GLN A 176 -9.07 7.85 14.08
N PRO A 177 -9.76 7.10 13.18
CA PRO A 177 -10.00 5.70 13.42
C PRO A 177 -8.67 4.99 13.64
N ALA A 178 -8.55 4.29 14.76
CA ALA A 178 -7.36 3.54 15.10
C ALA A 178 -7.07 2.48 14.02
N LEU A 179 -5.78 2.21 13.79
CA LEU A 179 -5.36 1.02 13.09
C LEU A 179 -5.15 -0.08 14.14
N TYR A 180 -5.77 -1.23 13.93
CA TYR A 180 -5.77 -2.35 14.86
C TYR A 180 -4.81 -3.43 14.38
N SER A 181 -3.90 -3.86 15.23
CA SER A 181 -3.00 -5.00 15.00
C SER A 181 -3.66 -6.35 15.23
N GLU A 182 -4.85 -6.35 15.85
CA GLU A 182 -5.74 -7.51 15.99
C GLU A 182 -7.14 -7.10 15.55
N PRO A 183 -7.98 -8.04 15.07
CA PRO A 183 -9.35 -7.71 14.68
C PRO A 183 -10.11 -7.06 15.84
N PRO A 184 -10.76 -5.90 15.63
CA PRO A 184 -11.60 -5.29 16.67
C PRO A 184 -12.98 -5.97 16.78
N PHE A 185 -13.06 -7.25 16.42
CA PHE A 185 -14.23 -8.10 16.38
C PHE A 185 -13.90 -9.44 16.99
N ASP A 186 -14.92 -10.15 17.43
CA ASP A 186 -14.75 -11.51 17.93
C ASP A 186 -14.33 -12.45 16.78
N VAL A 187 -13.11 -12.95 16.89
CA VAL A 187 -12.52 -13.95 15.99
C VAL A 187 -11.87 -15.02 16.86
N ALA A 188 -12.26 -16.26 16.64
CA ALA A 188 -11.73 -17.39 17.38
C ALA A 188 -10.20 -17.47 17.22
N ARG A 189 -9.49 -17.75 18.31
CA ARG A 189 -8.07 -18.11 18.26
C ARG A 189 -7.96 -19.59 17.91
N GLY A 190 -7.15 -19.88 16.91
CA GLY A 190 -6.91 -21.26 16.45
C GLY A 190 -5.46 -21.65 16.60
N ASP A 191 -5.23 -22.95 16.63
CA ASP A 191 -3.89 -23.53 16.65
C ASP A 191 -3.60 -24.33 15.35
N THR A 192 -2.43 -24.98 15.31
CA THR A 192 -1.97 -25.77 14.17
C THR A 192 -2.90 -26.95 13.87
N HIS A 193 -3.55 -27.54 14.90
CA HIS A 193 -4.43 -28.70 14.71
C HIS A 193 -5.72 -28.33 13.99
N ASP A 194 -6.23 -27.10 14.20
CA ASP A 194 -7.42 -26.60 13.51
C ASP A 194 -7.22 -26.51 12.00
N LEU A 195 -5.97 -26.50 11.53
CA LEU A 195 -5.59 -26.34 10.12
C LEU A 195 -5.22 -27.65 9.44
N ASP A 196 -5.25 -28.80 10.16
CA ASP A 196 -4.82 -30.08 9.60
C ASP A 196 -5.69 -30.50 8.40
N GLY A 197 -5.06 -30.79 7.27
CA GLY A 197 -5.69 -31.13 6.01
C GLY A 197 -6.58 -30.06 5.36
N ALA A 198 -6.69 -28.87 5.96
CA ALA A 198 -7.55 -27.80 5.49
C ALA A 198 -7.01 -27.07 4.25
N TRP A 199 -7.92 -26.47 3.50
CA TRP A 199 -7.60 -25.39 2.56
C TRP A 199 -7.71 -24.05 3.28
N LEU A 200 -6.60 -23.29 3.29
CA LEU A 200 -6.56 -22.01 3.98
C LEU A 200 -6.96 -20.88 3.02
N VAL A 201 -7.93 -20.10 3.45
CA VAL A 201 -8.32 -18.84 2.81
C VAL A 201 -7.71 -17.69 3.59
N HIS A 202 -7.00 -16.79 2.93
CA HIS A 202 -6.34 -15.66 3.58
C HIS A 202 -6.64 -14.33 2.86
N PRO A 203 -6.43 -13.16 3.50
CA PRO A 203 -6.85 -11.85 2.97
C PRO A 203 -6.30 -11.50 1.58
N TRP A 204 -5.17 -12.09 1.19
CA TRP A 204 -4.49 -11.78 -0.07
C TRP A 204 -4.80 -12.78 -1.21
N ALA A 205 -5.65 -13.77 -0.93
CA ALA A 205 -6.19 -14.71 -1.91
C ALA A 205 -7.59 -15.14 -1.47
N LEU A 206 -8.55 -14.25 -1.63
CA LEU A 206 -9.97 -14.49 -1.33
C LEU A 206 -10.60 -15.30 -2.48
N ALA A 207 -10.29 -16.59 -2.50
CA ALA A 207 -10.77 -17.54 -3.49
C ALA A 207 -11.41 -18.76 -2.80
N PRO A 208 -12.43 -19.38 -3.39
CA PRO A 208 -13.05 -20.58 -2.83
C PRO A 208 -12.06 -21.73 -2.77
N ALA A 209 -12.24 -22.60 -1.78
CA ALA A 209 -11.51 -23.86 -1.70
C ALA A 209 -11.86 -24.78 -2.89
N PRO A 210 -10.94 -25.65 -3.30
CA PRO A 210 -11.26 -26.73 -4.24
C PRO A 210 -12.41 -27.61 -3.72
N PRO A 211 -13.24 -28.18 -4.61
CA PRO A 211 -14.36 -29.05 -4.21
C PRO A 211 -13.93 -30.16 -3.25
N GLY A 212 -14.71 -30.41 -2.21
CA GLY A 212 -14.46 -31.45 -1.21
C GLY A 212 -13.38 -31.13 -0.17
N ARG A 213 -12.81 -29.94 -0.17
CA ARG A 213 -11.86 -29.48 0.84
C ARG A 213 -12.56 -28.65 1.91
N ARG A 214 -12.28 -28.94 3.18
CA ARG A 214 -12.65 -28.07 4.30
C ARG A 214 -11.91 -26.73 4.17
N ALA A 215 -12.63 -25.63 4.20
CA ALA A 215 -12.06 -24.29 4.09
C ALA A 215 -11.94 -23.62 5.46
N VAL A 216 -10.76 -23.11 5.79
CA VAL A 216 -10.52 -22.35 7.02
C VAL A 216 -9.91 -21.00 6.67
N GLY A 217 -10.56 -19.93 7.08
CA GLY A 217 -10.04 -18.58 6.97
C GLY A 217 -8.95 -18.34 8.01
N VAL A 218 -7.78 -17.85 7.59
CA VAL A 218 -6.66 -17.60 8.49
C VAL A 218 -6.23 -16.14 8.48
N LEU A 219 -6.16 -15.55 9.66
CA LEU A 219 -5.57 -14.23 9.91
C LEU A 219 -4.22 -14.44 10.59
N VAL A 220 -3.16 -14.01 9.90
CA VAL A 220 -1.78 -14.28 10.30
C VAL A 220 -1.32 -13.26 11.31
N ALA A 221 -1.27 -13.63 12.59
CA ALA A 221 -0.96 -12.72 13.70
C ALA A 221 0.36 -11.95 13.54
N PRO A 222 1.51 -12.58 13.20
CA PRO A 222 2.76 -11.85 12.99
C PRO A 222 2.66 -10.77 11.91
N PHE A 223 1.92 -11.03 10.82
CA PHE A 223 1.69 -10.05 9.78
C PHE A 223 0.92 -8.84 10.31
N HIS A 224 -0.23 -9.06 10.94
CA HIS A 224 -1.12 -7.98 11.35
C HIS A 224 -0.56 -7.13 12.49
N ARG A 225 0.29 -7.69 13.36
CA ARG A 225 1.01 -6.91 14.36
C ARG A 225 2.00 -5.93 13.74
N ARG A 226 2.59 -6.29 12.62
CA ARG A 226 3.49 -5.41 11.86
C ARG A 226 2.73 -4.43 10.97
N TRP A 227 1.59 -4.85 10.42
CA TRP A 227 0.79 -4.13 9.45
C TRP A 227 -0.66 -4.00 9.94
N PRO A 228 -0.94 -3.07 10.86
CA PRO A 228 -2.27 -2.90 11.42
C PRO A 228 -3.25 -2.35 10.39
N TRP A 229 -4.52 -2.68 10.54
CA TRP A 229 -5.59 -2.30 9.63
C TRP A 229 -6.68 -1.48 10.30
N SER A 230 -7.34 -0.62 9.52
CA SER A 230 -8.54 0.08 9.94
C SER A 230 -9.69 -0.90 10.21
N GLU A 231 -10.60 -0.52 11.07
CA GLU A 231 -11.81 -1.29 11.35
C GLU A 231 -12.58 -1.64 10.08
N ARG A 232 -12.70 -0.69 9.15
CA ARG A 232 -13.37 -0.89 7.85
C ARG A 232 -12.70 -1.97 7.01
N ARG A 233 -11.38 -2.00 6.97
CA ARG A 233 -10.63 -3.03 6.25
C ARG A 233 -10.83 -4.40 6.90
N TRP A 234 -10.81 -4.47 8.22
CA TRP A 234 -11.12 -5.68 8.96
C TRP A 234 -12.53 -6.20 8.65
N GLN A 235 -13.55 -5.33 8.69
CA GLN A 235 -14.93 -5.69 8.34
C GLN A 235 -15.04 -6.25 6.94
N PHE A 236 -14.45 -5.57 5.95
CA PHE A 236 -14.47 -5.99 4.56
C PHE A 236 -13.84 -7.36 4.35
N VAL A 237 -12.65 -7.58 4.90
CA VAL A 237 -11.92 -8.84 4.74
C VAL A 237 -12.62 -9.98 5.47
N LEU A 238 -13.06 -9.76 6.71
CA LEU A 238 -13.79 -10.77 7.48
C LEU A 238 -15.11 -11.17 6.82
N ALA A 239 -15.85 -10.20 6.27
CA ALA A 239 -17.09 -10.49 5.54
C ALA A 239 -16.83 -11.38 4.31
N ALA A 240 -15.77 -11.08 3.54
CA ALA A 240 -15.40 -11.90 2.38
C ALA A 240 -14.90 -13.30 2.79
N MET A 241 -14.07 -13.40 3.83
CA MET A 241 -13.54 -14.69 4.29
C MET A 241 -14.65 -15.59 4.84
N ARG A 242 -15.64 -15.05 5.57
CA ARG A 242 -16.80 -15.81 6.10
C ARG A 242 -17.72 -16.35 5.01
N GLN A 243 -17.67 -15.83 3.80
CA GLN A 243 -18.38 -16.39 2.64
C GLN A 243 -17.62 -17.55 1.99
N LEU A 244 -16.33 -17.67 2.23
CA LEU A 244 -15.43 -18.59 1.54
C LEU A 244 -14.92 -19.73 2.44
N ALA A 245 -15.13 -19.63 3.75
CA ALA A 245 -14.58 -20.56 4.74
C ALA A 245 -15.62 -20.91 5.82
N ASP A 246 -15.54 -22.15 6.33
CA ASP A 246 -16.42 -22.67 7.38
C ASP A 246 -16.19 -21.97 8.73
N ALA A 247 -14.96 -21.50 8.97
CA ALA A 247 -14.56 -20.73 10.13
C ALA A 247 -13.45 -19.76 9.75
N VAL A 248 -13.34 -18.63 10.50
CA VAL A 248 -12.20 -17.69 10.40
C VAL A 248 -11.50 -17.66 11.74
N ILE A 249 -10.20 -17.89 11.76
CA ILE A 249 -9.40 -17.97 13.00
C ILE A 249 -8.17 -17.08 12.94
N TRP A 250 -7.77 -16.59 14.11
CA TRP A 250 -6.53 -15.87 14.35
C TRP A 250 -5.42 -16.85 14.67
N CYS A 251 -4.35 -16.88 13.88
CA CYS A 251 -3.28 -17.87 13.96
C CYS A 251 -1.93 -17.23 14.29
N GLU A 252 -1.31 -17.70 15.38
CA GLU A 252 0.06 -17.33 15.75
C GLU A 252 1.09 -18.21 15.04
N ALA A 253 0.89 -19.51 15.13
CA ALA A 253 1.82 -20.51 14.60
C ALA A 253 1.59 -20.78 13.10
N PRO A 254 2.65 -21.21 12.38
CA PRO A 254 2.55 -21.68 11.01
C PRO A 254 1.59 -22.86 10.87
N PRO A 255 0.96 -23.05 9.70
CA PRO A 255 0.09 -24.18 9.45
C PRO A 255 0.89 -25.48 9.31
N PRO A 256 0.27 -26.67 9.54
CA PRO A 256 0.91 -27.94 9.33
C PRO A 256 1.15 -28.20 7.83
N ARG A 257 2.09 -29.09 7.50
CA ARG A 257 2.42 -29.45 6.12
C ARG A 257 1.29 -30.14 5.35
N SER A 258 0.26 -30.62 6.03
CA SER A 258 -0.97 -31.19 5.46
C SER A 258 -1.93 -30.12 4.92
N ALA A 259 -1.87 -28.89 5.43
CA ALA A 259 -2.67 -27.77 4.93
C ALA A 259 -2.25 -27.37 3.49
N ARG A 260 -3.15 -26.70 2.77
CA ARG A 260 -2.88 -26.12 1.45
C ARG A 260 -3.49 -24.72 1.36
N THR A 261 -2.85 -23.86 0.60
CA THR A 261 -3.36 -22.50 0.31
C THR A 261 -2.78 -21.99 -1.00
N LEU A 262 -3.32 -20.87 -1.51
CA LEU A 262 -2.65 -20.11 -2.56
C LEU A 262 -1.49 -19.31 -1.97
N ALA A 263 -0.29 -19.45 -2.53
CA ALA A 263 0.89 -18.75 -2.03
C ALA A 263 0.81 -17.24 -2.29
N ASN A 264 1.18 -16.45 -1.30
CA ASN A 264 1.29 -15.00 -1.44
C ASN A 264 2.46 -14.47 -0.61
N LEU A 265 3.16 -13.45 -1.11
CA LEU A 265 4.32 -12.86 -0.42
C LEU A 265 4.00 -12.28 0.96
N HIS A 266 2.76 -11.82 1.18
CA HIS A 266 2.31 -11.32 2.47
C HIS A 266 2.33 -12.38 3.59
N LEU A 267 2.30 -13.67 3.22
CA LEU A 267 2.39 -14.75 4.20
C LEU A 267 3.83 -14.92 4.73
N GLY A 268 4.83 -14.51 3.93
CA GLY A 268 6.24 -14.57 4.31
C GLY A 268 6.65 -15.94 4.86
N ASP A 269 7.49 -15.93 5.88
CA ASP A 269 8.00 -17.13 6.54
C ASP A 269 6.95 -17.87 7.37
N TRP A 270 5.75 -17.29 7.57
CA TRP A 270 4.64 -17.97 8.24
C TRP A 270 4.13 -19.18 7.42
N LEU A 271 4.32 -19.16 6.08
CA LEU A 271 3.88 -20.24 5.21
C LEU A 271 5.01 -21.25 4.97
N PRO A 272 4.93 -22.47 5.52
CA PRO A 272 5.96 -23.49 5.30
C PRO A 272 6.08 -23.90 3.83
N GLU A 273 7.27 -24.30 3.43
CA GLU A 273 7.52 -24.84 2.10
C GLU A 273 6.62 -26.04 1.79
N GLY A 274 6.06 -26.05 0.56
CA GLY A 274 5.17 -27.12 0.07
C GLY A 274 3.70 -26.97 0.48
N VAL A 275 3.35 -25.99 1.33
CA VAL A 275 1.94 -25.69 1.69
C VAL A 275 1.29 -24.76 0.66
N GLY A 276 2.04 -23.80 0.14
CA GLY A 276 1.57 -22.82 -0.84
C GLY A 276 1.54 -23.37 -2.26
N GLN A 277 0.41 -23.22 -2.94
CA GLN A 277 0.26 -23.44 -4.37
C GLN A 277 0.44 -22.11 -5.11
N ALA A 278 1.07 -22.14 -6.28
CA ALA A 278 1.29 -20.92 -7.07
C ALA A 278 -0.05 -20.26 -7.45
N LEU A 279 -0.16 -18.96 -7.20
CA LEU A 279 -1.26 -18.16 -7.74
C LEU A 279 -1.17 -18.11 -9.27
N PRO A 280 -2.30 -18.28 -9.98
CA PRO A 280 -2.35 -17.99 -11.40
C PRO A 280 -1.88 -16.56 -11.65
N ARG A 281 -0.94 -16.39 -12.55
CA ARG A 281 -0.41 -15.07 -12.91
C ARG A 281 -0.96 -14.59 -14.24
N LEU A 282 -1.18 -13.31 -14.34
CA LEU A 282 -1.59 -12.68 -15.59
C LEU A 282 -0.42 -12.63 -16.59
N TYR A 283 0.79 -12.44 -16.06
CA TYR A 283 2.03 -12.41 -16.82
C TYR A 283 3.08 -13.33 -16.19
N PRO A 284 3.95 -13.96 -17.00
CA PRO A 284 5.04 -14.76 -16.45
C PRO A 284 5.98 -13.90 -15.61
N ASP A 285 6.61 -14.51 -14.62
CA ASP A 285 7.60 -13.83 -13.80
C ASP A 285 9.01 -14.07 -14.36
N PRO A 286 9.72 -13.04 -14.80
CA PRO A 286 11.09 -13.19 -15.25
C PRO A 286 12.00 -13.71 -14.14
N ALA A 287 12.84 -14.72 -14.43
CA ALA A 287 13.79 -15.25 -13.48
C ALA A 287 14.82 -14.20 -12.99
N GLN A 288 15.11 -13.20 -13.81
CA GLN A 288 16.03 -12.13 -13.47
C GLN A 288 15.30 -10.86 -13.06
N ARG A 289 15.81 -10.20 -12.01
CA ARG A 289 15.30 -8.91 -11.53
C ARG A 289 15.23 -7.87 -12.65
N CYS A 290 14.04 -7.36 -12.92
CA CYS A 290 13.81 -6.22 -13.83
C CYS A 290 13.88 -4.92 -13.03
N ARG A 291 14.81 -4.03 -13.40
CA ARG A 291 15.04 -2.76 -12.67
C ARG A 291 14.01 -1.67 -12.96
N SER A 292 13.13 -1.86 -13.95
CA SER A 292 12.06 -0.92 -14.27
C SER A 292 10.85 -1.66 -14.82
N PHE A 293 9.68 -1.02 -14.73
CA PHE A 293 8.47 -1.53 -15.34
C PHE A 293 8.62 -1.75 -16.85
N SER A 294 9.26 -0.82 -17.56
CA SER A 294 9.49 -0.96 -19.00
C SER A 294 10.35 -2.18 -19.34
N ALA A 295 11.37 -2.49 -18.51
CA ALA A 295 12.18 -3.69 -18.69
C ALA A 295 11.38 -4.97 -18.40
N PHE A 296 10.55 -4.97 -17.37
CA PHE A 296 9.64 -6.06 -17.06
C PHE A 296 8.62 -6.25 -18.20
N TRP A 297 7.92 -5.19 -18.59
CA TRP A 297 6.88 -5.23 -19.59
C TRP A 297 7.36 -5.75 -20.95
N LYS A 298 8.54 -5.34 -21.38
CA LYS A 298 9.17 -5.88 -22.62
C LYS A 298 9.39 -7.39 -22.59
N ARG A 299 9.63 -7.96 -21.42
CA ARG A 299 9.86 -9.40 -21.28
C ARG A 299 8.57 -10.21 -21.21
N VAL A 300 7.52 -9.67 -20.61
CA VAL A 300 6.28 -10.43 -20.33
C VAL A 300 5.14 -10.17 -21.31
N ALA A 301 5.17 -9.05 -22.04
CA ALA A 301 4.18 -8.68 -23.05
C ALA A 301 4.85 -8.46 -24.42
N PRO A 302 5.40 -9.51 -25.05
CA PRO A 302 6.08 -9.40 -26.33
C PRO A 302 5.18 -8.86 -27.42
N GLY A 303 5.70 -7.94 -28.25
CA GLY A 303 5.00 -7.34 -29.39
C GLY A 303 4.29 -6.01 -29.13
N LYS A 304 4.32 -5.48 -27.91
CA LYS A 304 3.87 -4.11 -27.63
C LYS A 304 4.97 -3.34 -26.91
N PRO A 305 5.64 -2.37 -27.57
CA PRO A 305 6.59 -1.53 -26.84
C PRO A 305 5.84 -0.84 -25.71
N ALA A 306 6.37 -0.95 -24.51
CA ALA A 306 5.90 -0.15 -23.39
C ALA A 306 6.10 1.32 -23.77
N ARG A 307 5.05 2.03 -24.13
CA ARG A 307 5.05 3.47 -24.05
C ARG A 307 5.02 3.75 -22.56
N ASP A 308 6.06 4.44 -22.11
CA ASP A 308 6.13 4.92 -20.75
C ASP A 308 4.84 5.73 -20.49
N PRO A 309 3.91 5.27 -19.68
CA PRO A 309 2.80 6.11 -19.31
C PRO A 309 3.37 7.09 -18.29
N SER A 310 3.94 8.20 -18.78
CA SER A 310 3.99 9.38 -17.93
C SER A 310 2.56 9.58 -17.44
N PRO A 311 2.30 9.57 -16.13
CA PRO A 311 0.98 9.83 -15.62
C PRO A 311 0.61 11.23 -16.05
N SER A 312 -0.28 11.32 -17.03
CA SER A 312 -0.91 12.56 -17.47
C SER A 312 -1.89 13.05 -16.41
#